data_a88c548b6708702f65b4eeb671c1da31
#
_entry.id   a88c548b6708702f65b4eeb671c1da31
#
_cell.length_a   1.000
_cell.length_b   1.000
_cell.length_c   1.000
_cell.angle_alpha   90.00
_cell.angle_beta   90.00
_cell.angle_gamma   90.00
#
_symmetry.space_group_name_H-M   'P 1'
#
loop_
_entity.id
_entity.type
_entity.pdbx_description
1 polymer ?
#
loop_
_entity_poly.entity_id
_entity_poly.type
_entity_poly.pdbx_seq_one_letter_code
_entity_poly.pdbx_strand_id
1 'polypeptide(L)'
;LAWNFQNEPFMKTARDKWLDEAKFRFSIGQSGRAPSGASVYLGAYVKGTDYMNMSATKQARMQLDNLKWETSTEYNYGLDASVLKGRLRFTFDYYYKTVEDLLQKNYKLPSTTSFGSISYFNSGKMEEQRLGVPYRCRNL
;
A
#
# COMPACT_ATOMS: atom_id res chain seq x y z
N LEU A 1 2.21 -16.26 8.23
CA LEU A 1 1.90 -17.26 9.26
C LEU A 1 0.65 -18.02 8.84
N ALA A 2 0.65 -19.34 9.00
CA ALA A 2 -0.52 -20.21 8.76
C ALA A 2 -0.63 -21.21 9.90
N TRP A 3 -1.82 -21.33 10.47
CA TRP A 3 -2.10 -22.22 11.58
C TRP A 3 -3.30 -23.12 11.26
N ASN A 4 -3.06 -24.44 11.28
CA ASN A 4 -4.08 -25.47 11.07
C ASN A 4 -4.65 -25.87 12.43
N PHE A 5 -5.60 -25.12 12.95
CA PHE A 5 -6.13 -25.32 14.29
C PHE A 5 -7.06 -26.54 14.41
N GLN A 6 -7.49 -27.15 13.30
CA GLN A 6 -8.22 -28.43 13.29
C GLN A 6 -7.45 -29.56 13.97
N ASN A 7 -6.10 -29.48 14.00
CA ASN A 7 -5.27 -30.56 14.61
C ASN A 7 -5.12 -30.41 16.13
N GLU A 8 -5.60 -29.32 16.69
CA GLU A 8 -5.50 -29.05 18.11
C GLU A 8 -6.44 -29.97 18.94
N PRO A 9 -6.04 -30.33 20.17
CA PRO A 9 -6.83 -31.26 21.02
C PRO A 9 -8.26 -30.80 21.30
N PHE A 10 -8.47 -29.48 21.40
CA PHE A 10 -9.79 -28.91 21.69
C PHE A 10 -10.76 -28.98 20.50
N MET A 11 -10.26 -29.17 19.27
CA MET A 11 -11.08 -29.27 18.05
C MET A 11 -11.42 -30.72 17.64
N LYS A 12 -10.92 -31.74 18.34
CA LYS A 12 -11.15 -33.13 17.98
C LYS A 12 -12.62 -33.50 17.81
N THR A 13 -13.48 -33.04 18.72
CA THR A 13 -14.92 -33.34 18.69
C THR A 13 -15.62 -32.69 17.49
N ALA A 14 -15.22 -31.51 17.07
CA ALA A 14 -15.76 -30.80 15.89
C ALA A 14 -15.27 -31.45 14.59
N ARG A 15 -14.00 -31.84 14.53
CA ARG A 15 -13.40 -32.57 13.41
C ARG A 15 -14.08 -33.90 13.15
N ASP A 16 -14.40 -34.66 14.19
CA ASP A 16 -15.01 -35.97 14.06
C ASP A 16 -16.49 -35.91 13.62
N LYS A 17 -17.14 -34.75 13.80
CA LYS A 17 -18.57 -34.58 13.49
C LYS A 17 -18.85 -33.89 12.15
N TRP A 18 -18.24 -32.78 11.87
CA TRP A 18 -18.63 -31.94 10.73
C TRP A 18 -17.53 -31.05 10.14
N LEU A 19 -16.40 -30.80 10.85
CA LEU A 19 -15.33 -29.95 10.42
C LEU A 19 -14.20 -30.78 9.81
N ASP A 20 -13.93 -30.63 8.51
CA ASP A 20 -12.88 -31.37 7.83
C ASP A 20 -11.55 -30.61 7.84
N GLU A 21 -11.60 -29.31 7.59
CA GLU A 21 -10.43 -28.46 7.53
C GLU A 21 -10.73 -27.10 8.16
N ALA A 22 -9.80 -26.60 8.95
CA ALA A 22 -9.85 -25.24 9.49
C ALA A 22 -8.44 -24.68 9.60
N LYS A 23 -8.17 -23.66 8.83
CA LYS A 23 -6.86 -23.03 8.71
C LYS A 23 -6.99 -21.51 8.80
N PHE A 24 -6.26 -20.94 9.72
CA PHE A 24 -6.10 -19.50 9.85
C PHE A 24 -4.81 -19.06 9.16
N ARG A 25 -4.89 -18.01 8.35
CA ARG A 25 -3.77 -17.38 7.66
C ARG A 25 -3.63 -15.93 8.11
N PHE A 26 -2.42 -15.54 8.42
CA PHE A 26 -2.09 -14.15 8.71
C PHE A 26 -0.81 -13.76 8.01
N SER A 27 -0.82 -12.64 7.32
CA SER A 27 0.39 -12.03 6.76
C SER A 27 0.42 -10.53 6.99
N ILE A 28 1.61 -10.03 7.21
CA ILE A 28 1.91 -8.62 7.28
C ILE A 28 3.03 -8.34 6.30
N GLY A 29 2.88 -7.30 5.52
CA GLY A 29 3.88 -6.83 4.57
C GLY A 29 4.05 -5.33 4.68
N GLN A 30 5.28 -4.86 4.53
CA GLN A 30 5.59 -3.44 4.40
C GLN A 30 6.44 -3.23 3.16
N SER A 31 6.10 -2.24 2.36
CA SER A 31 6.85 -1.85 1.18
C SER A 31 7.03 -0.34 1.13
N GLY A 32 8.19 0.10 0.65
CA GLY A 32 8.52 1.49 0.46
C GLY A 32 8.65 1.84 -1.01
N ARG A 33 8.18 3.01 -1.40
CA ARG A 33 8.36 3.58 -2.73
C ARG A 33 9.12 4.88 -2.64
N ALA A 34 10.32 4.90 -3.24
CA ALA A 34 11.13 6.10 -3.34
C ALA A 34 10.65 6.99 -4.51
N PRO A 35 10.85 8.32 -4.42
CA PRO A 35 10.71 9.20 -5.57
C PRO A 35 11.63 8.75 -6.71
N SER A 36 11.17 8.79 -7.95
CA SER A 36 12.01 8.44 -9.11
C SER A 36 13.00 9.57 -9.43
N GLY A 37 14.29 9.27 -9.35
CA GLY A 37 15.39 10.18 -9.63
C GLY A 37 16.24 10.52 -8.40
N ALA A 38 17.56 10.38 -8.54
CA ALA A 38 18.51 10.53 -7.43
C ALA A 38 18.61 11.95 -6.85
N SER A 39 18.15 12.96 -7.57
CA SER A 39 18.33 14.38 -7.18
C SER A 39 17.03 15.19 -7.20
N VAL A 40 15.88 14.54 -7.06
CA VAL A 40 14.57 15.22 -7.11
C VAL A 40 14.32 16.14 -5.92
N TYR A 41 15.01 15.92 -4.82
CA TYR A 41 14.95 16.75 -3.61
C TYR A 41 15.84 17.98 -3.67
N LEU A 42 16.80 18.02 -4.61
CA LEU A 42 17.74 19.15 -4.75
C LEU A 42 17.12 20.30 -5.54
N GLY A 43 17.37 21.52 -5.08
CA GLY A 43 17.13 22.73 -5.87
C GLY A 43 18.01 22.77 -7.11
N ALA A 44 17.51 23.34 -8.18
CA ALA A 44 18.27 23.54 -9.40
C ALA A 44 18.12 24.96 -9.91
N TYR A 45 19.20 25.51 -10.47
CA TYR A 45 19.23 26.82 -11.09
C TYR A 45 19.49 26.65 -12.58
N VAL A 46 18.88 27.49 -13.38
CA VAL A 46 19.07 27.57 -14.84
C VAL A 46 19.34 29.01 -15.26
N LYS A 47 19.99 29.15 -16.38
CA LYS A 47 20.15 30.49 -16.98
C LYS A 47 18.77 31.06 -17.27
N GLY A 48 18.51 32.25 -16.75
CA GLY A 48 17.32 33.04 -17.04
C GLY A 48 17.50 33.87 -18.30
N THR A 49 16.55 34.76 -18.56
CA THR A 49 16.64 35.77 -19.62
C THR A 49 17.66 36.83 -19.22
N ASP A 50 18.60 37.13 -20.09
CA ASP A 50 19.60 38.18 -19.82
C ASP A 50 18.88 39.53 -19.67
N TYR A 51 19.29 40.32 -18.68
CA TYR A 51 18.77 41.65 -18.41
C TYR A 51 19.91 42.64 -18.51
N MET A 52 19.77 43.64 -19.37
CA MET A 52 20.80 44.71 -19.64
C MET A 52 22.20 44.12 -19.90
N ASN A 53 22.33 43.11 -20.75
CA ASN A 53 23.57 42.39 -21.06
C ASN A 53 24.21 41.66 -19.84
N MET A 54 23.51 41.53 -18.73
CA MET A 54 23.95 40.75 -17.60
C MET A 54 23.22 39.40 -17.57
N SER A 55 23.99 38.35 -17.35
CA SER A 55 23.44 36.98 -17.27
C SER A 55 22.59 36.83 -16.02
N ALA A 56 21.29 36.53 -16.19
CA ALA A 56 20.40 36.26 -15.10
C ALA A 56 20.36 34.75 -14.81
N THR A 57 20.21 34.38 -13.53
CA THR A 57 19.99 33.00 -13.09
C THR A 57 18.64 32.92 -12.39
N LYS A 58 17.84 31.95 -12.75
CA LYS A 58 16.57 31.69 -12.05
C LYS A 58 16.57 30.30 -11.45
N GLN A 59 15.88 30.13 -10.34
CA GLN A 59 15.65 28.84 -9.76
C GLN A 59 14.64 28.04 -10.61
N ALA A 60 15.05 26.88 -11.10
CA ALA A 60 14.22 26.02 -11.94
C ALA A 60 13.45 24.98 -11.12
N ARG A 61 14.00 24.60 -9.99
CA ARG A 61 13.41 23.58 -9.13
C ARG A 61 13.55 23.98 -7.67
N MET A 62 12.46 23.85 -6.93
CA MET A 62 12.43 24.06 -5.50
C MET A 62 13.12 22.91 -4.78
N GLN A 63 13.89 23.20 -3.74
CA GLN A 63 14.44 22.19 -2.83
C GLN A 63 13.34 21.63 -1.95
N LEU A 64 13.36 20.31 -1.72
CA LEU A 64 12.35 19.58 -0.99
C LEU A 64 12.97 18.88 0.22
N ASP A 65 13.19 19.62 1.31
CA ASP A 65 13.90 19.13 2.50
C ASP A 65 13.12 18.05 3.27
N ASN A 66 11.79 18.05 3.16
CA ASN A 66 10.90 17.13 3.91
C ASN A 66 10.35 15.99 3.05
N LEU A 67 10.96 15.70 1.90
CA LEU A 67 10.49 14.62 1.03
C LEU A 67 10.80 13.27 1.66
N LYS A 68 9.75 12.51 1.93
CA LYS A 68 9.80 11.18 2.51
C LYS A 68 9.43 10.10 1.49
N TRP A 69 9.81 8.87 1.76
CA TRP A 69 9.36 7.72 1.01
C TRP A 69 7.90 7.41 1.33
N GLU A 70 7.15 7.06 0.30
CA GLU A 70 5.82 6.49 0.48
C GLU A 70 5.95 5.11 1.11
N THR A 71 5.27 4.88 2.23
CA THR A 71 5.28 3.61 2.95
C THR A 71 3.91 2.97 2.87
N SER A 72 3.86 1.74 2.37
CA SER A 72 2.64 0.92 2.32
C SER A 72 2.75 -0.23 3.28
N THR A 73 1.84 -0.32 4.24
CA THR A 73 1.71 -1.42 5.19
C THR A 73 0.42 -2.18 4.91
N GLU A 74 0.51 -3.50 4.82
CA GLU A 74 -0.57 -4.39 4.43
C GLU A 74 -0.74 -5.51 5.44
N TYR A 75 -1.98 -5.73 5.89
CA TYR A 75 -2.40 -6.80 6.78
C TYR A 75 -3.41 -7.68 6.06
N ASN A 76 -3.14 -8.97 6.00
CA ASN A 76 -4.04 -9.96 5.42
C ASN A 76 -4.42 -10.99 6.47
N TYR A 77 -5.70 -11.17 6.69
CA TYR A 77 -6.28 -12.20 7.56
C TYR A 77 -7.12 -13.12 6.69
N GLY A 78 -6.83 -14.42 6.73
CA GLY A 78 -7.56 -15.42 5.99
C GLY A 78 -8.04 -16.55 6.92
N LEU A 79 -9.26 -17.02 6.72
CA LEU A 79 -9.82 -18.20 7.38
C LEU A 79 -10.38 -19.13 6.31
N ASP A 80 -9.77 -20.29 6.17
CA ASP A 80 -10.27 -21.35 5.29
C ASP A 80 -10.96 -22.41 6.15
N ALA A 81 -12.19 -22.78 5.78
CA ALA A 81 -12.90 -23.84 6.44
C ALA A 81 -13.60 -24.78 5.43
N SER A 82 -13.58 -26.05 5.70
CA SER A 82 -14.24 -27.10 4.93
C SER A 82 -15.08 -27.95 5.86
N VAL A 83 -16.33 -28.16 5.49
CA VAL A 83 -17.31 -28.89 6.32
C VAL A 83 -18.07 -29.91 5.48
N LEU A 84 -18.78 -30.83 6.19
CA LEU A 84 -19.64 -31.87 5.59
C LEU A 84 -18.87 -32.78 4.63
N LYS A 85 -17.73 -33.31 5.07
CA LYS A 85 -16.86 -34.19 4.28
C LYS A 85 -16.40 -33.52 2.95
N GLY A 86 -16.01 -32.25 3.04
CA GLY A 86 -15.50 -31.51 1.90
C GLY A 86 -16.56 -31.00 0.90
N ARG A 87 -17.85 -31.17 1.23
CA ARG A 87 -18.95 -30.72 0.34
C ARG A 87 -19.09 -29.20 0.30
N LEU A 88 -18.85 -28.55 1.41
CA LEU A 88 -18.93 -27.10 1.54
C LEU A 88 -17.57 -26.57 1.98
N ARG A 89 -17.00 -25.70 1.17
CA ARG A 89 -15.77 -24.96 1.48
C ARG A 89 -16.09 -23.48 1.43
N PHE A 90 -15.65 -22.75 2.44
CA PHE A 90 -15.71 -21.30 2.47
C PHE A 90 -14.36 -20.73 2.89
N THR A 91 -14.04 -19.60 2.34
CA THR A 91 -12.85 -18.82 2.65
C THR A 91 -13.32 -17.44 3.06
N PHE A 92 -12.75 -16.94 4.13
CA PHE A 92 -12.98 -15.58 4.58
C PHE A 92 -11.64 -14.85 4.50
N ASP A 93 -11.57 -13.78 3.72
CA ASP A 93 -10.37 -12.95 3.59
C ASP A 93 -10.69 -11.51 3.98
N TYR A 94 -9.92 -10.99 4.90
CA TYR A 94 -9.94 -9.59 5.28
C TYR A 94 -8.58 -8.96 4.99
N TYR A 95 -8.60 -7.92 4.19
CA TYR A 95 -7.45 -7.17 3.73
C TYR A 95 -7.54 -5.73 4.24
N TYR A 96 -6.47 -5.26 4.87
CA TYR A 96 -6.33 -3.89 5.31
C TYR A 96 -4.98 -3.34 4.88
N LYS A 97 -4.99 -2.25 4.10
CA LYS A 97 -3.80 -1.58 3.61
C LYS A 97 -3.81 -0.12 3.98
N THR A 98 -2.69 0.34 4.49
CA THR A 98 -2.43 1.76 4.79
C THR A 98 -1.25 2.22 3.94
N VAL A 99 -1.41 3.34 3.27
CA VAL A 99 -0.33 4.03 2.56
C VAL A 99 -0.12 5.37 3.22
N GLU A 100 1.07 5.59 3.75
CA GLU A 100 1.48 6.83 4.40
C GLU A 100 2.47 7.59 3.54
N ASP A 101 2.51 8.91 3.70
CA ASP A 101 3.38 9.83 2.95
C ASP A 101 3.22 9.68 1.43
N LEU A 102 1.98 9.54 0.94
CA LEU A 102 1.66 9.33 -0.47
C LEU A 102 2.38 10.33 -1.38
N LEU A 103 3.15 9.83 -2.34
CA LEU A 103 3.94 10.63 -3.26
C LEU A 103 3.11 11.11 -4.45
N GLN A 104 2.79 12.39 -4.47
CA GLN A 104 2.19 13.05 -5.64
C GLN A 104 3.25 13.69 -6.54
N LYS A 105 3.05 13.56 -7.86
CA LYS A 105 3.95 14.11 -8.89
C LYS A 105 3.37 15.36 -9.51
N ASN A 106 4.27 16.26 -9.92
CA ASN A 106 3.93 17.44 -10.76
C ASN A 106 2.78 18.28 -10.21
N TYR A 107 2.80 18.57 -8.92
CA TYR A 107 1.82 19.45 -8.32
C TYR A 107 2.03 20.88 -8.83
N LYS A 108 1.02 21.45 -9.48
CA LYS A 108 1.06 22.82 -9.99
C LYS A 108 0.98 23.82 -8.85
N LEU A 109 1.90 24.77 -8.86
CA LEU A 109 1.93 25.87 -7.91
C LEU A 109 1.24 27.11 -8.48
N PRO A 110 0.71 27.99 -7.62
CA PRO A 110 0.25 29.31 -8.05
C PRO A 110 1.39 30.10 -8.72
N SER A 111 1.09 30.87 -9.74
CA SER A 111 2.04 31.67 -10.49
C SER A 111 2.83 32.71 -9.65
N THR A 112 2.30 33.07 -8.49
CA THR A 112 2.93 33.97 -7.52
C THR A 112 4.19 33.40 -6.88
N THR A 113 4.40 32.07 -6.91
CA THR A 113 5.59 31.42 -6.33
C THR A 113 6.82 31.44 -7.22
N SER A 114 6.71 31.92 -8.47
CA SER A 114 7.74 31.84 -9.52
C SER A 114 8.13 30.43 -9.97
N PHE A 115 7.54 29.39 -9.37
CA PHE A 115 7.69 27.97 -9.75
C PHE A 115 6.46 27.49 -10.47
N GLY A 116 6.64 26.73 -11.56
CA GLY A 116 5.52 26.15 -12.30
C GLY A 116 4.91 24.94 -11.60
N SER A 117 5.76 24.10 -11.01
CA SER A 117 5.34 22.88 -10.32
C SER A 117 6.40 22.37 -9.35
N ILE A 118 5.98 21.60 -8.37
CA ILE A 118 6.84 20.76 -7.53
C ILE A 118 6.91 19.37 -8.14
N SER A 119 8.13 18.80 -8.25
CA SER A 119 8.33 17.48 -8.84
C SER A 119 7.63 16.38 -8.04
N TYR A 120 7.75 16.44 -6.72
CA TYR A 120 7.13 15.51 -5.76
C TYR A 120 6.77 16.23 -4.47
N PHE A 121 5.68 15.81 -3.84
CA PHE A 121 5.40 16.16 -2.45
C PHE A 121 4.62 15.02 -1.78
N ASN A 122 4.74 14.91 -0.47
CA ASN A 122 4.00 13.94 0.30
C ASN A 122 2.62 14.50 0.65
N SER A 123 1.56 13.78 0.28
CA SER A 123 0.17 14.23 0.42
C SER A 123 -0.66 13.24 1.23
N GLY A 124 -0.48 13.25 2.54
CA GLY A 124 -1.41 12.57 3.43
C GLY A 124 -1.34 11.03 3.42
N LYS A 125 -2.44 10.40 3.82
CA LYS A 125 -2.60 8.98 4.09
C LYS A 125 -3.78 8.42 3.31
N MET A 126 -3.65 7.22 2.80
CA MET A 126 -4.73 6.46 2.15
C MET A 126 -4.91 5.13 2.87
N GLU A 127 -6.16 4.76 3.12
CA GLU A 127 -6.52 3.48 3.72
C GLU A 127 -7.46 2.72 2.77
N GLU A 128 -7.22 1.44 2.62
CA GLU A 128 -8.04 0.54 1.84
C GLU A 128 -8.39 -0.68 2.66
N GLN A 129 -9.69 -1.02 2.68
CA GLN A 129 -10.21 -2.20 3.36
C GLN A 129 -11.03 -3.02 2.38
N ARG A 130 -10.83 -4.33 2.38
CA ARG A 130 -11.62 -5.26 1.56
C ARG A 130 -12.01 -6.49 2.37
N LEU A 131 -13.21 -6.94 2.17
CA LEU A 131 -13.75 -8.17 2.72
C LEU A 131 -14.13 -9.09 1.56
N GLY A 132 -13.62 -10.32 1.57
CA GLY A 132 -13.94 -11.35 0.60
C GLY A 132 -14.52 -12.58 1.31
N VAL A 133 -15.64 -13.10 0.80
CA VAL A 133 -16.27 -14.33 1.34
C VAL A 133 -16.65 -15.26 0.17
N PRO A 134 -15.67 -15.80 -0.58
CA PRO A 134 -15.95 -16.81 -1.58
C PRO A 134 -16.37 -18.13 -0.93
N TYR A 135 -17.40 -18.77 -1.50
CA TYR A 135 -17.84 -20.10 -1.09
C TYR A 135 -17.91 -21.04 -2.30
N ARG A 136 -17.67 -22.30 -2.09
CA ARG A 136 -17.78 -23.33 -3.11
C ARG A 136 -18.56 -24.52 -2.59
N CYS A 137 -19.64 -24.86 -3.28
CA CYS A 137 -20.37 -26.11 -3.06
C CYS A 137 -19.92 -27.12 -4.12
N ARG A 138 -19.63 -28.35 -3.70
CA ARG A 138 -19.36 -29.47 -4.60
C ARG A 138 -20.65 -30.28 -4.76
N ASN A 139 -21.24 -30.20 -5.96
CA ASN A 139 -22.33 -31.11 -6.34
C ASN A 139 -21.75 -32.52 -6.58
N LEU A 140 -22.43 -33.54 -6.12
CA LEU A 140 -22.15 -34.94 -6.45
C LEU A 140 -22.58 -35.23 -7.88
#